data_1345fca74df3c3dabcfe711d05b3b6ae
#
_entry.id   1345fca74df3c3dabcfe711d05b3b6ae
#
_cell.length_a   1.000
_cell.length_b   1.000
_cell.length_c   1.000
_cell.angle_alpha   90.00
_cell.angle_beta   90.00
_cell.angle_gamma   90.00
#
_symmetry.space_group_name_H-M   'P 1'
#
loop_
_entity.id
_entity.type
_entity.pdbx_description
1 polymer ?
#
loop_
_entity_poly.entity_id
_entity_poly.type
_entity_poly.pdbx_seq_one_letter_code
_entity_poly.pdbx_strand_id
1 'polypeptide(L)'
;MKRFQRYVFVAGIGAIALMAVVARQIEFPSTGVNNSVFADENDAPVALARAYELSDAFRSVSKRSLPAVVSLKTTGKVVRQRLTRRQNPFEDDPFFRRFFDDPRFRSPSDDNDSIEREYRTPGGMGSGFIIDSSGIVMTNAHVVADAEDVIVRLADGREFKAVEVKADKRSDVAVVKIDVDEKLPYLRLGNDDEMEIGDWVLAFGSPFGLHHTVTQGIISAKGRGLGAEMVQEFLQTDAAINPGNSGGPLVNLRGEVIGINTAISTRSGGYDGVSLAVPVNLAKWVAKQLQTSGTVQRAYIGITMQEIDADLAPDFNLRLPRGVAVTGVVKNSPADKAGFQEGDVILEVNGRPISNNRNMLAVVERLTIGKTYTIRVQRNGRERDLKITVAERPTDLAQLEEHENGLKSPEADGAAEIDSAGFEVQNLTQDLADQLGLANAGGVVVTTVDRNGPAARAGLQPGMVITRAGSQNVNDTSELKEAVQRAERSGRILLLVKISDGRASISRFVTVSLDRN
;
A
#
# COMPACT_ATOMS: atom_id res chain seq x y z
N MET A 1 -21.07 67.29 31.16
CA MET A 1 -19.97 66.40 30.81
C MET A 1 -18.69 66.57 31.65
N LYS A 2 -18.40 67.74 32.24
CA LYS A 2 -17.13 67.97 33.01
C LYS A 2 -17.16 67.45 34.47
N ARG A 3 -18.31 67.11 35.04
CA ARG A 3 -18.43 66.55 36.42
C ARG A 3 -18.31 65.05 36.53
N PHE A 4 -18.58 64.33 35.44
CA PHE A 4 -18.47 62.85 35.39
C PHE A 4 -17.05 62.36 35.26
N GLN A 5 -16.20 63.14 34.60
CA GLN A 5 -14.76 62.79 34.45
C GLN A 5 -13.93 62.90 35.74
N ARG A 6 -14.37 63.73 36.69
CA ARG A 6 -13.69 63.87 38.00
C ARG A 6 -13.91 62.70 38.94
N TYR A 7 -15.09 62.06 38.88
CA TYR A 7 -15.37 60.91 39.74
C TYR A 7 -14.73 59.62 39.24
N VAL A 8 -14.53 59.46 37.94
CA VAL A 8 -13.83 58.31 37.36
C VAL A 8 -12.33 58.35 37.69
N PHE A 9 -11.72 59.54 37.73
CA PHE A 9 -10.32 59.70 38.05
C PHE A 9 -10.00 59.45 39.55
N VAL A 10 -10.87 59.83 40.43
CA VAL A 10 -10.72 59.58 41.88
C VAL A 10 -10.97 58.14 42.23
N ALA A 11 -11.92 57.46 41.56
CA ALA A 11 -12.18 56.03 41.76
C ALA A 11 -11.01 55.16 41.23
N GLY A 12 -10.36 55.54 40.12
CA GLY A 12 -9.22 54.86 39.55
C GLY A 12 -7.96 54.90 40.45
N ILE A 13 -7.69 56.04 41.08
CA ILE A 13 -6.57 56.20 42.00
C ILE A 13 -6.82 55.44 43.32
N GLY A 14 -8.06 55.37 43.81
CA GLY A 14 -8.43 54.57 44.97
C GLY A 14 -8.27 53.07 44.77
N ALA A 15 -8.60 52.57 43.58
CA ALA A 15 -8.46 51.15 43.24
C ALA A 15 -6.98 50.73 43.09
N ILE A 16 -6.13 51.59 42.52
CA ILE A 16 -4.69 51.34 42.40
C ILE A 16 -4.01 51.40 43.79
N ALA A 17 -4.41 52.30 44.66
CA ALA A 17 -3.88 52.38 46.03
C ALA A 17 -4.32 51.18 46.89
N LEU A 18 -5.54 50.65 46.70
CA LEU A 18 -6.05 49.47 47.40
C LEU A 18 -5.33 48.19 46.91
N MET A 19 -5.04 48.08 45.61
CA MET A 19 -4.26 46.97 45.09
C MET A 19 -2.79 47.01 45.57
N ALA A 20 -2.19 48.17 45.71
CA ALA A 20 -0.84 48.31 46.23
C ALA A 20 -0.74 47.97 47.73
N VAL A 21 -1.77 48.22 48.53
CA VAL A 21 -1.82 47.86 49.94
C VAL A 21 -2.10 46.36 50.13
N VAL A 22 -2.96 45.77 49.30
CA VAL A 22 -3.23 44.33 49.35
C VAL A 22 -2.05 43.52 48.84
N ALA A 23 -1.32 44.03 47.86
CA ALA A 23 -0.08 43.37 47.37
C ALA A 23 1.07 43.39 48.39
N ARG A 24 1.01 44.26 49.41
CA ARG A 24 2.03 44.37 50.46
C ARG A 24 1.77 43.47 51.67
N GLN A 25 0.59 42.85 51.79
CA GLN A 25 0.21 41.92 52.87
C GLN A 25 0.17 40.45 52.46
N ILE A 26 0.42 40.15 51.19
CA ILE A 26 0.64 38.78 50.79
C ILE A 26 2.17 38.51 50.87
N GLU A 27 2.66 38.27 52.10
CA GLU A 27 3.92 37.56 52.26
C GLU A 27 3.70 36.13 51.78
N PHE A 28 4.12 35.85 50.53
CA PHE A 28 4.37 34.49 50.15
C PHE A 28 5.47 33.94 51.07
N PRO A 29 5.20 32.84 51.80
CA PRO A 29 6.30 32.22 52.50
C PRO A 29 7.38 31.96 51.49
N SER A 30 8.57 32.51 51.70
CA SER A 30 9.78 32.16 51.03
C SER A 30 10.16 30.74 51.45
N THR A 31 9.36 29.75 51.02
CA THR A 31 9.91 28.41 50.88
C THR A 31 11.01 28.57 49.82
N GLY A 32 12.23 28.42 50.25
CA GLY A 32 13.40 28.39 49.37
C GLY A 32 13.25 27.28 48.37
N VAL A 33 12.42 27.55 47.32
CA VAL A 33 12.46 26.77 46.10
C VAL A 33 13.72 27.25 45.40
N ASN A 34 14.77 26.53 45.61
CA ASN A 34 15.90 26.57 44.72
C ASN A 34 15.33 26.38 43.31
N ASN A 35 15.15 27.47 42.57
CA ASN A 35 14.76 27.48 41.17
C ASN A 35 15.89 26.99 40.26
N SER A 36 16.58 25.91 40.64
CA SER A 36 17.28 25.11 39.65
C SER A 36 16.25 24.12 39.11
N VAL A 37 15.79 24.36 37.90
CA VAL A 37 15.00 23.43 37.07
C VAL A 37 15.82 22.17 36.73
N PHE A 38 16.93 21.98 37.42
CA PHE A 38 17.79 20.79 37.34
C PHE A 38 17.42 19.89 38.50
N ALA A 39 16.93 18.70 38.16
CA ALA A 39 16.73 17.61 39.11
C ALA A 39 18.00 17.39 39.96
N ASP A 40 17.78 16.97 41.22
CA ASP A 40 18.81 16.68 42.21
C ASP A 40 19.98 15.93 41.56
N GLU A 41 21.20 16.45 41.74
CA GLU A 41 22.42 15.97 41.08
C GLU A 41 22.73 14.49 41.31
N ASN A 42 22.07 13.81 42.25
CA ASN A 42 22.34 12.42 42.60
C ASN A 42 21.51 11.37 41.83
N ASP A 43 20.31 11.71 41.29
CA ASP A 43 19.49 10.78 40.48
C ASP A 43 19.52 11.08 38.97
N ALA A 44 19.98 12.26 38.58
CA ALA A 44 20.10 12.70 37.20
C ALA A 44 21.23 12.00 36.40
N PRO A 45 22.35 11.52 36.95
CA PRO A 45 23.49 11.11 36.12
C PRO A 45 23.19 9.91 35.20
N VAL A 46 22.47 8.89 35.66
CA VAL A 46 22.25 7.65 34.89
C VAL A 46 21.18 7.84 33.80
N ALA A 47 20.07 8.51 34.11
CA ALA A 47 19.01 8.76 33.13
C ALA A 47 19.46 9.75 32.05
N LEU A 48 20.18 10.81 32.43
CA LEU A 48 20.78 11.76 31.51
C LEU A 48 21.85 11.13 30.63
N ALA A 49 22.72 10.27 31.21
CA ALA A 49 23.74 9.55 30.45
C ALA A 49 23.13 8.68 29.36
N ARG A 50 22.06 7.93 29.64
CA ARG A 50 21.35 7.11 28.65
C ARG A 50 20.69 7.97 27.56
N ALA A 51 20.12 9.13 27.91
CA ALA A 51 19.54 10.05 26.92
C ALA A 51 20.62 10.64 25.99
N TYR A 52 21.81 10.96 26.53
CA TYR A 52 22.95 11.41 25.74
C TYR A 52 23.50 10.30 24.85
N GLU A 53 23.58 9.05 25.32
CA GLU A 53 23.99 7.89 24.52
C GLU A 53 23.10 7.71 23.29
N LEU A 54 21.77 7.82 23.46
CA LEU A 54 20.82 7.75 22.33
C LEU A 54 21.00 8.93 21.36
N SER A 55 21.17 10.14 21.90
CA SER A 55 21.44 11.33 21.08
C SER A 55 22.77 11.20 20.31
N ASP A 56 23.79 10.61 20.93
CA ASP A 56 25.09 10.35 20.31
C ASP A 56 24.98 9.28 19.22
N ALA A 57 24.15 8.24 19.44
CA ALA A 57 23.85 7.24 18.42
C ALA A 57 23.22 7.91 17.18
N PHE A 58 22.18 8.75 17.35
CA PHE A 58 21.55 9.48 16.24
C PHE A 58 22.53 10.39 15.51
N ARG A 59 23.35 11.16 16.25
CA ARG A 59 24.39 12.01 15.67
C ARG A 59 25.43 11.22 14.87
N SER A 60 25.87 10.07 15.43
CA SER A 60 26.85 9.20 14.78
C SER A 60 26.30 8.61 13.48
N VAL A 61 25.07 8.09 13.49
CA VAL A 61 24.40 7.57 12.28
C VAL A 61 24.23 8.68 11.26
N SER A 62 23.75 9.86 11.68
CA SER A 62 23.55 11.00 10.79
C SER A 62 24.86 11.45 10.12
N LYS A 63 25.93 11.60 10.86
CA LYS A 63 27.26 11.98 10.32
C LYS A 63 27.79 11.00 9.28
N ARG A 64 27.53 9.70 9.47
CA ARG A 64 27.97 8.67 8.54
C ARG A 64 27.07 8.56 7.29
N SER A 65 25.75 8.81 7.46
CA SER A 65 24.78 8.63 6.38
C SER A 65 24.66 9.84 5.45
N LEU A 66 24.70 11.06 5.99
CA LEU A 66 24.50 12.29 5.24
C LEU A 66 25.40 12.44 3.99
N PRO A 67 26.70 12.08 4.01
CA PRO A 67 27.54 12.20 2.81
C PRO A 67 27.08 11.36 1.61
N ALA A 68 26.30 10.31 1.85
CA ALA A 68 25.77 9.45 0.80
C ALA A 68 24.32 9.78 0.39
N VAL A 69 23.66 10.73 1.06
CA VAL A 69 22.33 11.21 0.69
C VAL A 69 22.45 12.29 -0.37
N VAL A 70 21.66 12.18 -1.44
CA VAL A 70 21.71 13.09 -2.58
C VAL A 70 20.35 13.72 -2.84
N SER A 71 20.38 14.91 -3.47
CA SER A 71 19.19 15.54 -4.03
C SER A 71 19.07 15.17 -5.50
N LEU A 72 17.85 14.90 -5.94
CA LEU A 72 17.52 14.62 -7.33
C LEU A 72 16.64 15.76 -7.86
N LYS A 73 17.07 16.35 -8.96
CA LYS A 73 16.31 17.35 -9.70
C LYS A 73 16.03 16.80 -11.10
N THR A 74 14.77 16.79 -11.49
CA THR A 74 14.37 16.32 -12.82
C THR A 74 13.94 17.50 -13.68
N THR A 75 14.19 17.40 -14.98
CA THR A 75 13.62 18.30 -15.98
C THR A 75 12.54 17.53 -16.73
N GLY A 76 11.37 18.13 -16.85
CA GLY A 76 10.26 17.49 -17.55
C GLY A 76 10.46 17.47 -19.07
N LYS A 77 9.81 16.52 -19.73
CA LYS A 77 9.81 16.39 -21.19
C LYS A 77 9.14 17.59 -21.86
N VAL A 78 9.64 17.95 -23.04
CA VAL A 78 8.96 18.90 -23.90
C VAL A 78 7.75 18.19 -24.54
N VAL A 79 6.56 18.60 -24.14
CA VAL A 79 5.31 18.05 -24.69
C VAL A 79 4.72 19.07 -25.68
N ARG A 80 4.52 18.62 -26.92
CA ARG A 80 3.70 19.35 -27.93
C ARG A 80 2.25 18.96 -27.72
N GLN A 81 1.47 19.81 -27.12
CA GLN A 81 0.06 19.56 -26.90
C GLN A 81 -0.79 20.54 -27.72
N ARG A 82 -1.70 19.99 -28.55
CA ARG A 82 -2.89 20.71 -29.01
C ARG A 82 -3.82 20.81 -27.81
N LEU A 83 -4.01 22.02 -27.31
CA LEU A 83 -4.80 22.28 -26.11
C LEU A 83 -6.29 21.93 -26.36
N THR A 84 -6.67 20.71 -26.05
CA THR A 84 -8.02 20.37 -25.61
C THR A 84 -7.87 19.84 -24.18
N ARG A 85 -8.20 20.71 -23.21
CA ARG A 85 -8.40 20.45 -21.79
C ARG A 85 -7.30 19.65 -21.08
N ARG A 86 -6.64 20.30 -20.11
CA ARG A 86 -5.64 19.74 -19.18
C ARG A 86 -6.03 18.33 -18.71
N GLN A 87 -5.21 17.36 -19.02
CA GLN A 87 -5.05 16.12 -18.26
C GLN A 87 -3.63 16.06 -17.74
N ASN A 88 -3.48 16.22 -16.44
CA ASN A 88 -2.23 15.96 -15.74
C ASN A 88 -2.06 14.43 -15.68
N PRO A 89 -0.94 13.83 -16.09
CA PRO A 89 -0.75 12.37 -16.04
C PRO A 89 -0.88 11.76 -14.64
N PHE A 90 -0.84 12.60 -13.61
CA PHE A 90 -0.99 12.21 -12.21
C PHE A 90 -2.38 12.56 -11.64
N GLU A 91 -3.29 13.15 -12.45
CA GLU A 91 -4.65 13.49 -12.02
C GLU A 91 -5.52 12.25 -11.81
N ASP A 92 -5.20 11.15 -12.49
CA ASP A 92 -5.92 9.88 -12.37
C ASP A 92 -5.39 8.99 -11.23
N ASP A 93 -4.26 9.33 -10.60
CA ASP A 93 -3.75 8.63 -9.43
C ASP A 93 -4.25 9.31 -8.14
N PRO A 94 -5.18 8.69 -7.37
CA PRO A 94 -5.75 9.28 -6.16
C PRO A 94 -4.74 9.63 -5.08
N PHE A 95 -3.55 8.98 -5.10
CA PHE A 95 -2.49 9.16 -4.14
C PHE A 95 -1.68 10.44 -4.40
N PHE A 96 -1.32 10.69 -5.67
CA PHE A 96 -0.53 11.85 -6.06
C PHE A 96 -1.37 13.11 -6.26
N ARG A 97 -2.64 12.98 -6.63
CA ARG A 97 -3.58 14.09 -6.83
C ARG A 97 -3.65 15.03 -5.62
N ARG A 98 -3.71 14.49 -4.41
CA ARG A 98 -3.75 15.25 -3.16
C ARG A 98 -2.44 15.97 -2.82
N PHE A 99 -1.32 15.47 -3.32
CA PHE A 99 0.01 15.98 -3.01
C PHE A 99 0.41 17.16 -3.93
N PHE A 100 -0.07 17.14 -5.19
CA PHE A 100 0.23 18.18 -6.19
C PHE A 100 -0.88 19.21 -6.37
N ASP A 101 -2.04 19.07 -5.73
CA ASP A 101 -3.14 20.04 -5.76
C ASP A 101 -2.95 21.24 -4.80
N ASP A 102 -1.84 21.32 -4.06
CA ASP A 102 -1.53 22.45 -3.18
C ASP A 102 -1.36 23.73 -4.03
N PRO A 103 -2.15 24.80 -3.74
CA PRO A 103 -2.12 26.07 -4.49
C PRO A 103 -0.73 26.72 -4.57
N ARG A 104 0.20 26.38 -3.66
CA ARG A 104 1.57 26.88 -3.63
C ARG A 104 2.44 26.37 -4.78
N PHE A 105 2.01 25.32 -5.46
CA PHE A 105 2.69 24.73 -6.61
C PHE A 105 1.95 24.96 -7.94
N ARG A 106 0.84 25.73 -7.93
CA ARG A 106 0.11 26.13 -9.14
C ARG A 106 0.78 27.33 -9.79
N SER A 107 1.19 27.19 -11.05
CA SER A 107 1.52 28.36 -11.88
C SER A 107 0.27 29.14 -12.26
N PRO A 108 0.31 30.49 -12.31
CA PRO A 108 -0.81 31.31 -12.73
C PRO A 108 -1.25 30.97 -14.15
N SER A 109 -2.54 30.75 -14.35
CA SER A 109 -3.16 30.56 -15.66
C SER A 109 -3.46 31.90 -16.30
N ASP A 110 -2.95 32.14 -17.49
CA ASP A 110 -3.49 33.15 -18.40
C ASP A 110 -4.35 32.51 -19.48
N ASP A 111 -5.44 33.22 -19.81
CA ASP A 111 -6.54 32.80 -20.67
C ASP A 111 -6.20 32.79 -22.17
N ASN A 112 -6.82 31.86 -22.88
CA ASN A 112 -7.34 31.90 -24.24
C ASN A 112 -6.37 32.22 -25.40
N ASP A 113 -5.82 31.16 -26.01
CA ASP A 113 -5.81 31.00 -27.49
C ASP A 113 -5.31 29.60 -27.86
N SER A 114 -5.91 28.97 -28.88
CA SER A 114 -5.51 27.68 -29.41
C SER A 114 -4.19 27.82 -30.22
N ILE A 115 -3.09 27.85 -29.51
CA ILE A 115 -1.74 27.89 -30.07
C ILE A 115 -1.03 26.59 -29.67
N GLU A 116 -0.48 25.87 -30.64
CA GLU A 116 0.50 24.82 -30.36
C GLU A 116 1.68 25.44 -29.60
N ARG A 117 1.74 25.23 -28.31
CA ARG A 117 2.90 25.61 -27.49
C ARG A 117 3.65 24.36 -27.07
N GLU A 118 4.94 24.37 -27.41
CA GLU A 118 5.89 23.50 -26.70
C GLU A 118 6.02 24.03 -25.28
N TYR A 119 5.59 23.25 -24.28
CA TYR A 119 5.91 23.55 -22.88
C TYR A 119 6.66 22.38 -22.28
N ARG A 120 7.63 22.69 -21.41
CA ARG A 120 8.24 21.68 -20.58
C ARG A 120 7.32 21.37 -19.41
N THR A 121 7.04 20.09 -19.18
CA THR A 121 6.38 19.69 -17.94
C THR A 121 7.23 20.13 -16.75
N PRO A 122 6.61 20.55 -15.61
CA PRO A 122 7.38 20.92 -14.43
C PRO A 122 8.30 19.77 -14.03
N GLY A 123 9.55 20.08 -13.75
CA GLY A 123 10.48 19.12 -13.19
C GLY A 123 10.12 18.81 -11.73
N GLY A 124 10.35 17.57 -11.30
CA GLY A 124 10.23 17.15 -9.92
C GLY A 124 11.52 17.33 -9.13
N MET A 125 11.40 17.29 -7.82
CA MET A 125 12.53 17.20 -6.90
C MET A 125 12.27 16.10 -5.88
N GLY A 126 13.33 15.39 -5.49
CA GLY A 126 13.30 14.36 -4.48
C GLY A 126 14.68 14.07 -3.92
N SER A 127 14.78 13.05 -3.15
CA SER A 127 16.01 12.55 -2.56
C SER A 127 16.42 11.21 -3.17
N GLY A 128 17.67 10.86 -2.96
CA GLY A 128 18.21 9.54 -3.24
C GLY A 128 19.37 9.26 -2.30
N PHE A 129 19.96 8.11 -2.45
CA PHE A 129 21.16 7.74 -1.71
C PHE A 129 22.06 6.83 -2.53
N ILE A 130 23.35 6.99 -2.37
CA ILE A 130 24.38 6.22 -3.06
C ILE A 130 24.47 4.85 -2.39
N ILE A 131 24.39 3.78 -3.17
CA ILE A 131 24.46 2.38 -2.71
C ILE A 131 25.74 1.66 -3.10
N ASP A 132 26.53 2.27 -3.98
CA ASP A 132 27.81 1.75 -4.43
C ASP A 132 28.79 2.90 -4.73
N SER A 133 30.05 2.70 -4.39
CA SER A 133 31.11 3.73 -4.55
C SER A 133 31.35 4.19 -5.99
N SER A 134 30.86 3.43 -6.98
CA SER A 134 30.96 3.80 -8.40
C SER A 134 29.90 4.79 -8.88
N GLY A 135 29.02 5.31 -7.99
CA GLY A 135 28.00 6.29 -8.32
C GLY A 135 26.65 5.67 -8.73
N ILE A 136 26.27 4.56 -8.11
CA ILE A 136 24.91 4.01 -8.22
C ILE A 136 24.04 4.61 -7.12
N VAL A 137 22.98 5.32 -7.50
CA VAL A 137 22.02 5.97 -6.62
C VAL A 137 20.70 5.22 -6.65
N MET A 138 20.10 4.99 -5.50
CA MET A 138 18.75 4.44 -5.35
C MET A 138 17.78 5.55 -4.95
N THR A 139 16.56 5.51 -5.52
CA THR A 139 15.48 6.46 -5.24
C THR A 139 14.12 5.84 -5.55
N ASN A 140 13.02 6.60 -5.42
CA ASN A 140 11.71 6.17 -5.90
C ASN A 140 11.55 6.33 -7.42
N ALA A 141 10.75 5.45 -8.02
CA ALA A 141 10.43 5.53 -9.43
C ALA A 141 9.68 6.82 -9.78
N HIS A 142 8.74 7.25 -8.94
CA HIS A 142 7.96 8.47 -9.16
C HIS A 142 8.82 9.75 -9.14
N VAL A 143 9.97 9.76 -8.45
CA VAL A 143 10.89 10.91 -8.43
C VAL A 143 11.53 11.12 -9.79
N VAL A 144 11.81 10.04 -10.53
CA VAL A 144 12.49 10.08 -11.85
C VAL A 144 11.56 9.75 -13.02
N ALA A 145 10.27 9.44 -12.74
CA ALA A 145 9.30 9.13 -13.78
C ALA A 145 9.13 10.33 -14.73
N ASP A 146 9.06 10.01 -16.03
CA ASP A 146 8.80 10.95 -17.10
C ASP A 146 9.80 12.13 -17.21
N ALA A 147 10.93 12.04 -16.51
CA ALA A 147 12.03 12.99 -16.64
C ALA A 147 12.70 12.88 -18.03
N GLU A 148 13.08 14.03 -18.60
CA GLU A 148 13.98 14.09 -19.74
C GLU A 148 15.43 13.95 -19.26
N ASP A 149 15.78 14.72 -18.21
CA ASP A 149 17.07 14.66 -17.55
C ASP A 149 16.91 14.51 -16.05
N VAL A 150 17.84 13.80 -15.43
CA VAL A 150 17.97 13.67 -13.98
C VAL A 150 19.33 14.21 -13.57
N ILE A 151 19.35 15.20 -12.68
CA ILE A 151 20.56 15.79 -12.10
C ILE A 151 20.66 15.32 -10.66
N VAL A 152 21.77 14.70 -10.31
CA VAL A 152 22.10 14.23 -8.97
C VAL A 152 23.04 15.23 -8.34
N ARG A 153 22.64 15.87 -7.23
CA ARG A 153 23.46 16.76 -6.43
C ARG A 153 23.94 16.05 -5.17
N LEU A 154 25.24 15.95 -5.02
CA LEU A 154 25.89 15.35 -3.86
C LEU A 154 25.83 16.26 -2.62
N ALA A 155 26.15 15.68 -1.47
CA ALA A 155 26.20 16.39 -0.18
C ALA A 155 27.21 17.56 -0.15
N ASP A 156 28.28 17.47 -0.93
CA ASP A 156 29.30 18.51 -1.07
C ASP A 156 28.94 19.61 -2.09
N GLY A 157 27.76 19.49 -2.73
CA GLY A 157 27.23 20.46 -3.68
C GLY A 157 27.58 20.21 -5.15
N ARG A 158 28.40 19.22 -5.47
CA ARG A 158 28.69 18.82 -6.86
C ARG A 158 27.45 18.24 -7.53
N GLU A 159 27.27 18.54 -8.79
CA GLU A 159 26.13 18.10 -9.60
C GLU A 159 26.61 17.22 -10.76
N PHE A 160 25.91 16.12 -10.96
CA PHE A 160 26.18 15.17 -12.03
C PHE A 160 24.89 14.90 -12.80
N LYS A 161 24.97 14.90 -14.12
CA LYS A 161 23.86 14.41 -14.96
C LYS A 161 23.87 12.89 -14.93
N ALA A 162 22.70 12.29 -14.72
CA ALA A 162 22.55 10.84 -14.80
C ALA A 162 22.91 10.34 -16.21
N VAL A 163 23.72 9.30 -16.27
CA VAL A 163 24.07 8.61 -17.53
C VAL A 163 23.10 7.47 -17.83
N GLU A 164 22.46 6.94 -16.81
CA GLU A 164 21.43 5.91 -16.93
C GLU A 164 20.38 6.05 -15.82
N VAL A 165 19.12 5.91 -16.19
CA VAL A 165 17.97 5.88 -15.26
C VAL A 165 17.10 4.68 -15.61
N LYS A 166 16.92 3.78 -14.65
CA LYS A 166 16.04 2.60 -14.75
C LYS A 166 15.06 2.60 -13.58
N ALA A 167 13.79 2.45 -13.88
CA ALA A 167 12.73 2.55 -12.88
C ALA A 167 11.69 1.45 -13.04
N ASP A 168 11.21 0.96 -11.92
CA ASP A 168 10.07 0.05 -11.85
C ASP A 168 8.91 0.74 -11.13
N LYS A 169 7.93 1.17 -11.91
CA LYS A 169 6.76 1.90 -11.38
C LYS A 169 5.96 1.08 -10.37
N ARG A 170 5.90 -0.25 -10.56
CA ARG A 170 5.10 -1.14 -9.71
C ARG A 170 5.67 -1.25 -8.28
N SER A 171 6.99 -1.27 -8.10
CA SER A 171 7.63 -1.27 -6.78
C SER A 171 7.99 0.11 -6.26
N ASP A 172 7.81 1.14 -7.08
CA ASP A 172 8.25 2.50 -6.82
C ASP A 172 9.75 2.60 -6.47
N VAL A 173 10.58 1.83 -7.17
CA VAL A 173 12.04 1.82 -7.01
C VAL A 173 12.71 2.20 -8.31
N ALA A 174 13.72 3.06 -8.23
CA ALA A 174 14.57 3.42 -9.36
C ALA A 174 16.06 3.35 -8.99
N VAL A 175 16.87 3.10 -10.01
CA VAL A 175 18.33 3.15 -9.96
C VAL A 175 18.80 4.20 -10.95
N VAL A 176 19.64 5.12 -10.49
CA VAL A 176 20.24 6.18 -11.27
C VAL A 176 21.76 6.00 -11.25
N LYS A 177 22.39 5.99 -12.40
CA LYS A 177 23.86 5.91 -12.53
C LYS A 177 24.39 7.29 -12.85
N ILE A 178 25.40 7.74 -12.09
CA ILE A 178 26.22 8.92 -12.41
C ILE A 178 27.64 8.48 -12.75
N ASP A 179 28.29 9.23 -13.61
CA ASP A 179 29.68 9.01 -13.99
C ASP A 179 30.61 9.84 -13.11
N VAL A 180 31.50 9.16 -12.40
CA VAL A 180 32.40 9.77 -11.41
C VAL A 180 33.77 9.11 -11.48
N ASP A 181 34.82 9.93 -11.42
CA ASP A 181 36.21 9.47 -11.49
C ASP A 181 36.76 9.00 -10.12
N GLU A 182 36.02 9.21 -9.04
CA GLU A 182 36.45 8.90 -7.69
C GLU A 182 35.45 8.00 -6.94
N LYS A 183 35.89 7.39 -5.84
CA LYS A 183 35.02 6.58 -4.98
C LYS A 183 34.14 7.50 -4.12
N LEU A 184 32.84 7.35 -4.27
CA LEU A 184 31.84 8.07 -3.45
C LEU A 184 31.55 7.36 -2.13
N PRO A 185 31.18 8.12 -1.08
CA PRO A 185 30.58 7.55 0.12
C PRO A 185 29.25 6.88 -0.24
N TYR A 186 28.97 5.71 0.35
CA TYR A 186 27.75 4.97 0.09
C TYR A 186 27.17 4.35 1.35
N LEU A 187 25.88 4.03 1.34
CA LEU A 187 25.17 3.36 2.42
C LEU A 187 25.07 1.85 2.19
N ARG A 188 25.23 1.10 3.26
CA ARG A 188 24.97 -0.33 3.24
C ARG A 188 23.47 -0.59 3.28
N LEU A 189 23.01 -1.51 2.45
CA LEU A 189 21.64 -1.98 2.47
C LEU A 189 21.50 -3.08 3.53
N GLY A 190 20.72 -2.82 4.57
CA GLY A 190 20.43 -3.72 5.68
C GLY A 190 19.43 -4.83 5.33
N ASN A 191 18.71 -5.32 6.31
CA ASN A 191 17.69 -6.35 6.18
C ASN A 191 16.44 -5.92 6.95
N ASP A 192 15.32 -5.62 6.26
CA ASP A 192 14.07 -5.20 6.90
C ASP A 192 13.34 -6.36 7.59
N ASP A 193 13.66 -7.61 7.28
CA ASP A 193 13.11 -8.77 8.00
C ASP A 193 13.57 -8.80 9.47
N GLU A 194 14.79 -8.29 9.76
CA GLU A 194 15.37 -8.22 11.10
C GLU A 194 14.84 -7.06 11.96
N MET A 195 14.13 -6.11 11.34
CA MET A 195 13.55 -4.98 12.07
C MET A 195 12.27 -5.41 12.78
N GLU A 196 12.10 -4.95 14.02
CA GLU A 196 10.92 -5.17 14.83
C GLU A 196 10.13 -3.87 15.02
N ILE A 197 8.83 -4.00 15.34
CA ILE A 197 7.98 -2.84 15.70
C ILE A 197 8.54 -2.27 17.01
N GLY A 198 8.80 -0.96 17.00
CA GLY A 198 9.46 -0.26 18.11
C GLY A 198 10.93 0.07 17.87
N ASP A 199 11.58 -0.52 16.87
CA ASP A 199 12.97 -0.20 16.53
C ASP A 199 13.12 1.24 16.06
N TRP A 200 14.15 1.93 16.59
CA TRP A 200 14.49 3.29 16.19
C TRP A 200 15.01 3.37 14.76
N VAL A 201 14.52 4.37 14.04
CA VAL A 201 14.92 4.65 12.66
C VAL A 201 15.11 6.15 12.43
N LEU A 202 15.96 6.47 11.46
CA LEU A 202 16.20 7.83 10.99
C LEU A 202 15.82 7.92 9.51
N ALA A 203 14.94 8.86 9.16
CA ALA A 203 14.61 9.17 7.79
C ALA A 203 15.44 10.36 7.31
N PHE A 204 16.09 10.19 6.16
CA PHE A 204 16.94 11.20 5.55
C PHE A 204 16.32 11.72 4.27
N GLY A 205 16.60 13.00 3.98
CA GLY A 205 16.24 13.62 2.73
C GLY A 205 17.08 14.85 2.46
N SER A 206 16.98 15.36 1.23
CA SER A 206 17.60 16.60 0.81
C SER A 206 16.56 17.47 0.09
N PRO A 207 15.53 17.95 0.82
CA PRO A 207 14.47 18.74 0.23
C PRO A 207 15.04 20.03 -0.37
N PHE A 208 14.59 20.37 -1.56
CA PHE A 208 14.99 21.61 -2.28
C PHE A 208 16.49 21.75 -2.59
N GLY A 209 17.31 20.70 -2.37
CA GLY A 209 18.75 20.75 -2.62
C GLY A 209 19.54 21.75 -1.76
N LEU A 210 18.93 22.29 -0.70
CA LEU A 210 19.52 23.34 0.11
C LEU A 210 20.13 22.84 1.42
N HIS A 211 19.50 21.89 2.09
CA HIS A 211 20.00 21.32 3.34
C HIS A 211 19.50 19.89 3.52
N HIS A 212 20.36 19.02 4.01
CA HIS A 212 19.99 17.68 4.42
C HIS A 212 19.09 17.74 5.65
N THR A 213 18.03 16.99 5.62
CA THR A 213 17.08 16.86 6.73
C THR A 213 17.17 15.46 7.30
N VAL A 214 17.15 15.36 8.62
CA VAL A 214 17.09 14.09 9.35
C VAL A 214 15.92 14.17 10.32
N THR A 215 15.04 13.19 10.27
CA THR A 215 13.96 13.01 11.24
C THR A 215 14.09 11.65 11.90
N GLN A 216 13.68 11.53 13.17
CA GLN A 216 13.70 10.25 13.88
C GLN A 216 12.28 9.74 14.14
N GLY A 217 12.16 8.45 14.32
CA GLY A 217 10.96 7.75 14.70
C GLY A 217 11.25 6.27 14.95
N ILE A 218 10.19 5.47 14.96
CA ILE A 218 10.26 4.02 15.12
C ILE A 218 9.61 3.30 13.94
N ILE A 219 9.85 2.02 13.81
CA ILE A 219 9.00 1.14 12.99
C ILE A 219 7.67 0.97 13.71
N SER A 220 6.61 1.57 13.18
CA SER A 220 5.26 1.54 13.78
C SER A 220 4.45 0.32 13.34
N ALA A 221 4.68 -0.18 12.11
CA ALA A 221 4.06 -1.40 11.59
C ALA A 221 4.85 -1.95 10.38
N LYS A 222 4.60 -3.22 10.05
CA LYS A 222 5.13 -3.89 8.84
C LYS A 222 3.96 -4.43 8.02
N GLY A 223 4.14 -4.56 6.70
CA GLY A 223 3.13 -5.14 5.82
C GLY A 223 1.91 -4.24 5.55
N ARG A 224 2.05 -2.91 5.73
CA ARG A 224 0.97 -1.96 5.43
C ARG A 224 0.82 -1.74 3.93
N GLY A 225 -0.43 -1.73 3.45
CA GLY A 225 -0.76 -1.36 2.07
C GLY A 225 -1.52 -0.03 2.03
N LEU A 226 -1.34 0.71 0.95
CA LEU A 226 -2.11 1.91 0.63
C LEU A 226 -3.24 1.54 -0.34
N GLY A 227 -4.47 1.36 0.21
CA GLY A 227 -5.65 1.03 -0.60
C GLY A 227 -5.65 -0.39 -1.18
N ALA A 228 -6.66 -0.70 -2.00
CA ALA A 228 -6.83 -2.01 -2.65
C ALA A 228 -5.90 -2.21 -3.86
N GLU A 229 -5.47 -1.12 -4.49
CA GLU A 229 -4.73 -1.16 -5.76
C GLU A 229 -3.20 -1.32 -5.59
N MET A 230 -2.65 -0.92 -4.42
CA MET A 230 -1.23 -1.09 -4.16
C MET A 230 -0.92 -2.43 -3.50
N VAL A 231 -0.28 -3.29 -4.27
CA VAL A 231 0.15 -4.65 -3.89
C VAL A 231 1.29 -4.66 -2.87
N GLN A 232 1.93 -3.52 -2.64
CA GLN A 232 3.16 -3.43 -1.85
C GLN A 232 2.90 -3.49 -0.35
N GLU A 233 3.78 -4.20 0.34
CA GLU A 233 3.91 -4.19 1.79
C GLU A 233 4.92 -3.11 2.17
N PHE A 234 4.47 -2.02 2.80
CA PHE A 234 5.34 -0.95 3.28
C PHE A 234 5.76 -1.15 4.73
N LEU A 235 6.91 -0.59 5.08
CA LEU A 235 7.27 -0.28 6.46
C LEU A 235 6.56 1.01 6.84
N GLN A 236 5.84 1.00 7.96
CA GLN A 236 5.26 2.21 8.54
C GLN A 236 6.21 2.76 9.61
N THR A 237 6.41 4.07 9.62
CA THR A 237 7.17 4.79 10.65
C THR A 237 6.47 6.09 11.02
N ASP A 238 6.72 6.59 12.22
CA ASP A 238 6.35 7.93 12.66
C ASP A 238 7.49 8.96 12.47
N ALA A 239 8.62 8.55 11.91
CA ALA A 239 9.61 9.50 11.42
C ALA A 239 8.98 10.44 10.40
N ALA A 240 9.07 11.75 10.60
CA ALA A 240 8.39 12.73 9.76
C ALA A 240 8.94 12.71 8.33
N ILE A 241 8.08 12.38 7.38
CA ILE A 241 8.35 12.47 5.94
C ILE A 241 7.52 13.62 5.37
N ASN A 242 8.19 14.48 4.61
CA ASN A 242 7.61 15.63 3.94
C ASN A 242 8.09 15.66 2.48
N PRO A 243 7.45 16.46 1.61
CA PRO A 243 7.92 16.70 0.26
C PRO A 243 9.42 16.98 0.21
N GLY A 244 10.13 16.19 -0.59
CA GLY A 244 11.58 16.25 -0.72
C GLY A 244 12.33 15.13 0.00
N ASN A 245 11.77 14.47 1.01
CA ASN A 245 12.36 13.27 1.61
C ASN A 245 12.09 12.00 0.80
N SER A 246 11.10 12.01 -0.10
CA SER A 246 10.77 10.86 -0.98
C SER A 246 12.00 10.46 -1.80
N GLY A 247 12.29 9.16 -1.82
CA GLY A 247 13.49 8.58 -2.43
C GLY A 247 14.72 8.54 -1.53
N GLY A 248 14.72 9.26 -0.40
CA GLY A 248 15.77 9.20 0.60
C GLY A 248 15.73 7.92 1.44
N PRO A 249 16.81 7.57 2.15
CA PRO A 249 16.90 6.34 2.92
C PRO A 249 16.20 6.45 4.28
N LEU A 250 15.55 5.36 4.69
CA LEU A 250 15.20 5.06 6.08
C LEU A 250 16.30 4.16 6.66
N VAL A 251 16.93 4.57 7.75
CA VAL A 251 18.18 3.96 8.26
C VAL A 251 17.98 3.51 9.70
N ASN A 252 18.49 2.32 10.08
CA ASN A 252 18.50 1.83 11.45
C ASN A 252 19.68 2.42 12.26
N LEU A 253 19.75 2.14 13.56
CA LEU A 253 20.82 2.64 14.42
C LEU A 253 22.20 2.03 14.12
N ARG A 254 22.30 0.98 13.30
CA ARG A 254 23.58 0.46 12.80
C ARG A 254 24.11 1.26 11.60
N GLY A 255 23.30 2.21 11.06
CA GLY A 255 23.63 2.99 9.87
C GLY A 255 23.34 2.24 8.57
N GLU A 256 22.47 1.23 8.60
CA GLU A 256 22.06 0.46 7.43
C GLU A 256 20.71 0.91 6.93
N VAL A 257 20.55 1.00 5.62
CA VAL A 257 19.26 1.33 4.99
C VAL A 257 18.32 0.15 5.14
N ILE A 258 17.14 0.40 5.71
CA ILE A 258 16.07 -0.59 5.88
C ILE A 258 14.85 -0.30 5.01
N GLY A 259 14.81 0.87 4.37
CA GLY A 259 13.73 1.25 3.47
C GLY A 259 14.04 2.50 2.66
N ILE A 260 13.18 2.79 1.68
CA ILE A 260 13.18 4.03 0.89
C ILE A 260 11.94 4.83 1.28
N ASN A 261 12.13 6.05 1.80
CA ASN A 261 11.04 6.94 2.15
C ASN A 261 10.20 7.22 0.90
N THR A 262 8.89 6.97 0.94
CA THR A 262 8.08 7.03 -0.27
C THR A 262 6.91 7.98 -0.13
N ALA A 263 6.11 7.84 0.93
CA ALA A 263 4.81 8.46 1.01
C ALA A 263 4.37 8.71 2.44
N ILE A 264 3.36 9.57 2.59
CA ILE A 264 2.63 9.78 3.85
C ILE A 264 1.16 9.39 3.64
N SER A 265 0.55 8.76 4.64
CA SER A 265 -0.90 8.60 4.69
C SER A 265 -1.47 9.83 5.40
N THR A 266 -2.16 10.69 4.66
CA THR A 266 -2.60 11.98 5.19
C THR A 266 -4.01 12.33 4.71
N ARG A 267 -4.74 13.09 5.52
CA ARG A 267 -6.02 13.71 5.16
C ARG A 267 -5.86 15.19 4.80
N SER A 268 -4.81 15.82 5.30
CA SER A 268 -4.56 17.26 5.18
C SER A 268 -3.56 17.62 4.07
N GLY A 269 -2.84 16.64 3.51
CA GLY A 269 -1.72 16.85 2.58
C GLY A 269 -0.37 17.02 3.30
N GLY A 270 -0.35 17.14 4.64
CA GLY A 270 0.85 17.22 5.47
C GLY A 270 1.09 15.93 6.26
N TYR A 271 2.16 15.88 7.04
CA TYR A 271 2.47 14.76 7.91
C TYR A 271 1.45 14.63 9.08
N ASP A 272 0.73 13.53 9.13
CA ASP A 272 -0.28 13.19 10.15
C ASP A 272 0.16 12.01 11.05
N GLY A 273 1.45 11.77 11.21
CA GLY A 273 2.01 10.70 12.06
C GLY A 273 2.15 9.34 11.37
N VAL A 274 1.83 9.22 10.09
CA VAL A 274 1.94 7.97 9.33
C VAL A 274 2.77 8.18 8.07
N SER A 275 3.99 7.68 8.11
CA SER A 275 4.92 7.66 6.98
C SER A 275 5.15 6.23 6.51
N LEU A 276 5.40 6.06 5.23
CA LEU A 276 5.59 4.78 4.58
C LEU A 276 6.91 4.74 3.82
N ALA A 277 7.60 3.60 3.91
CA ALA A 277 8.84 3.35 3.20
C ALA A 277 8.79 2.00 2.47
N VAL A 278 9.33 1.96 1.25
CA VAL A 278 9.53 0.70 0.51
C VAL A 278 10.58 -0.13 1.24
N PRO A 279 10.29 -1.41 1.60
CA PRO A 279 11.24 -2.26 2.31
C PRO A 279 12.54 -2.48 1.52
N VAL A 280 13.68 -2.48 2.19
CA VAL A 280 14.99 -2.59 1.53
C VAL A 280 15.21 -3.92 0.83
N ASN A 281 14.64 -5.03 1.32
CA ASN A 281 14.77 -6.33 0.68
C ASN A 281 14.06 -6.36 -0.68
N LEU A 282 12.90 -5.67 -0.79
CA LEU A 282 12.24 -5.43 -2.08
C LEU A 282 13.13 -4.55 -2.98
N ALA A 283 13.62 -3.43 -2.44
CA ALA A 283 14.45 -2.50 -3.19
C ALA A 283 15.73 -3.15 -3.73
N LYS A 284 16.41 -3.98 -2.94
CA LYS A 284 17.58 -4.78 -3.38
C LYS A 284 17.24 -5.70 -4.54
N TRP A 285 16.13 -6.45 -4.42
CA TRP A 285 15.69 -7.40 -5.43
C TRP A 285 15.36 -6.70 -6.76
N VAL A 286 14.67 -5.55 -6.69
CA VAL A 286 14.35 -4.72 -7.85
C VAL A 286 15.62 -4.11 -8.45
N ALA A 287 16.46 -3.46 -7.65
CA ALA A 287 17.67 -2.79 -8.11
C ALA A 287 18.63 -3.76 -8.80
N LYS A 288 18.78 -4.98 -8.28
CA LYS A 288 19.59 -6.02 -8.92
C LYS A 288 19.10 -6.34 -10.33
N GLN A 289 17.80 -6.49 -10.54
CA GLN A 289 17.24 -6.77 -11.86
C GLN A 289 17.34 -5.56 -12.78
N LEU A 290 17.03 -4.34 -12.30
CA LEU A 290 17.20 -3.13 -13.09
C LEU A 290 18.63 -2.96 -13.59
N GLN A 291 19.63 -3.25 -12.75
CA GLN A 291 21.04 -3.16 -13.13
C GLN A 291 21.44 -4.23 -14.16
N THR A 292 20.93 -5.45 -14.05
CA THR A 292 21.33 -6.58 -14.90
C THR A 292 20.55 -6.67 -16.21
N SER A 293 19.22 -6.54 -16.16
CA SER A 293 18.31 -6.74 -17.31
C SER A 293 17.58 -5.49 -17.77
N GLY A 294 17.64 -4.42 -16.97
CA GLY A 294 16.91 -3.16 -17.27
C GLY A 294 15.42 -3.21 -16.93
N THR A 295 14.86 -4.37 -16.67
CA THR A 295 13.44 -4.57 -16.35
C THR A 295 13.29 -5.55 -15.19
N VAL A 296 12.15 -5.47 -14.48
CA VAL A 296 11.84 -6.35 -13.36
C VAL A 296 10.89 -7.45 -13.82
N GLN A 297 11.41 -8.67 -13.88
CA GLN A 297 10.62 -9.87 -14.16
C GLN A 297 10.00 -10.38 -12.85
N ARG A 298 8.73 -10.72 -12.87
CA ARG A 298 7.99 -11.23 -11.71
C ARG A 298 7.46 -12.62 -12.00
N ALA A 299 7.54 -13.47 -10.98
CA ALA A 299 6.94 -14.78 -11.08
C ALA A 299 5.41 -14.69 -10.97
N TYR A 300 4.76 -15.67 -11.57
CA TYR A 300 3.32 -15.79 -11.70
C TYR A 300 2.89 -17.24 -11.56
N ILE A 301 1.73 -17.47 -10.94
CA ILE A 301 1.17 -18.80 -10.77
C ILE A 301 -0.18 -19.00 -11.46
N GLY A 302 -0.96 -17.94 -11.68
CA GLY A 302 -2.23 -18.00 -12.42
C GLY A 302 -3.42 -18.37 -11.58
N ILE A 303 -3.65 -17.65 -10.49
CA ILE A 303 -4.86 -17.75 -9.67
C ILE A 303 -5.48 -16.38 -9.45
N THR A 304 -6.78 -16.35 -9.25
CA THR A 304 -7.48 -15.29 -8.53
C THR A 304 -7.69 -15.72 -7.08
N MET A 305 -7.71 -14.79 -6.14
CA MET A 305 -7.71 -15.11 -4.71
C MET A 305 -8.49 -14.08 -3.89
N GLN A 306 -8.98 -14.55 -2.74
CA GLN A 306 -9.68 -13.76 -1.75
C GLN A 306 -9.05 -13.97 -0.38
N GLU A 307 -8.94 -12.89 0.40
CA GLU A 307 -8.49 -12.96 1.80
C GLU A 307 -9.52 -13.67 2.66
N ILE A 308 -9.04 -14.51 3.58
CA ILE A 308 -9.89 -15.22 4.56
C ILE A 308 -10.06 -14.31 5.78
N ASP A 309 -11.26 -13.79 5.96
CA ASP A 309 -11.68 -13.07 7.16
C ASP A 309 -12.26 -13.99 8.24
N ALA A 310 -12.75 -13.38 9.33
CA ALA A 310 -13.34 -14.13 10.45
C ALA A 310 -14.63 -14.85 10.08
N ASP A 311 -15.39 -14.33 9.12
CA ASP A 311 -16.67 -14.90 8.69
C ASP A 311 -16.45 -16.09 7.75
N LEU A 312 -15.43 -16.05 6.90
CA LEU A 312 -15.09 -17.10 5.95
C LEU A 312 -14.28 -18.26 6.59
N ALA A 313 -13.47 -17.99 7.61
CA ALA A 313 -12.55 -18.98 8.19
C ALA A 313 -13.25 -20.29 8.61
N PRO A 314 -14.44 -20.29 9.26
CA PRO A 314 -15.12 -21.53 9.62
C PRO A 314 -15.55 -22.39 8.42
N ASP A 315 -15.93 -21.78 7.28
CA ASP A 315 -16.37 -22.52 6.09
C ASP A 315 -15.22 -23.26 5.41
N PHE A 316 -14.01 -22.76 5.61
CA PHE A 316 -12.78 -23.43 5.19
C PHE A 316 -12.17 -24.33 6.28
N ASN A 317 -12.91 -24.60 7.39
CA ASN A 317 -12.42 -25.38 8.55
C ASN A 317 -11.12 -24.80 9.15
N LEU A 318 -10.98 -23.49 9.17
CA LEU A 318 -9.87 -22.78 9.81
C LEU A 318 -10.28 -22.29 11.20
N ARG A 319 -9.41 -22.44 12.19
CA ARG A 319 -9.64 -21.94 13.55
C ARG A 319 -9.43 -20.44 13.66
N LEU A 320 -8.57 -19.89 12.83
CA LEU A 320 -8.22 -18.47 12.78
C LEU A 320 -8.21 -18.02 11.31
N PRO A 321 -8.56 -16.77 11.02
CA PRO A 321 -8.47 -16.19 9.69
C PRO A 321 -6.98 -16.12 9.28
N ARG A 322 -6.60 -16.93 8.30
CA ARG A 322 -5.24 -16.97 7.74
C ARG A 322 -5.26 -17.56 6.33
N GLY A 323 -4.27 -17.18 5.55
CA GLY A 323 -4.15 -17.66 4.18
C GLY A 323 -5.05 -16.91 3.21
N VAL A 324 -5.09 -17.41 1.99
CA VAL A 324 -5.90 -16.85 0.91
C VAL A 324 -6.68 -17.97 0.21
N ALA A 325 -7.97 -17.76 -0.05
CA ALA A 325 -8.80 -18.70 -0.80
C ALA A 325 -8.60 -18.49 -2.30
N VAL A 326 -8.40 -19.55 -3.03
CA VAL A 326 -8.37 -19.57 -4.50
C VAL A 326 -9.80 -19.44 -5.01
N THR A 327 -10.13 -18.33 -5.65
CA THR A 327 -11.45 -18.04 -6.24
C THR A 327 -11.53 -18.39 -7.71
N GLY A 328 -10.38 -18.62 -8.35
CA GLY A 328 -10.30 -19.06 -9.74
C GLY A 328 -8.89 -19.50 -10.10
N VAL A 329 -8.78 -20.37 -11.10
CA VAL A 329 -7.52 -20.90 -11.64
C VAL A 329 -7.50 -20.63 -13.14
N VAL A 330 -6.49 -19.88 -13.58
CA VAL A 330 -6.33 -19.56 -15.00
C VAL A 330 -5.91 -20.82 -15.75
N LYS A 331 -6.65 -21.14 -16.80
CA LYS A 331 -6.39 -22.34 -17.62
C LYS A 331 -5.00 -22.33 -18.25
N ASN A 332 -4.35 -23.47 -18.31
CA ASN A 332 -2.97 -23.65 -18.79
C ASN A 332 -1.88 -22.92 -17.98
N SER A 333 -2.24 -22.25 -16.88
CA SER A 333 -1.29 -21.59 -15.97
C SER A 333 -0.44 -22.60 -15.18
N PRO A 334 0.62 -22.14 -14.50
CA PRO A 334 1.33 -22.97 -13.52
C PRO A 334 0.44 -23.60 -12.45
N ALA A 335 -0.56 -22.88 -11.94
CA ALA A 335 -1.48 -23.36 -10.93
C ALA A 335 -2.40 -24.47 -11.46
N ASP A 336 -2.92 -24.31 -12.68
CA ASP A 336 -3.73 -25.34 -13.34
C ASP A 336 -2.92 -26.64 -13.52
N LYS A 337 -1.71 -26.55 -14.06
CA LYS A 337 -0.78 -27.69 -14.22
C LYS A 337 -0.39 -28.35 -12.90
N ALA A 338 -0.33 -27.59 -11.81
CA ALA A 338 -0.03 -28.08 -10.46
C ALA A 338 -1.25 -28.68 -9.76
N GLY A 339 -2.46 -28.57 -10.35
CA GLY A 339 -3.70 -29.13 -9.85
C GLY A 339 -4.34 -28.31 -8.72
N PHE A 340 -4.15 -26.97 -8.72
CA PHE A 340 -4.93 -26.08 -7.87
C PHE A 340 -6.41 -26.12 -8.25
N GLN A 341 -7.27 -25.87 -7.30
CA GLN A 341 -8.71 -25.86 -7.48
C GLN A 341 -9.32 -24.66 -6.75
N GLU A 342 -10.45 -24.18 -7.26
CA GLU A 342 -11.29 -23.23 -6.54
C GLU A 342 -11.68 -23.78 -5.17
N GLY A 343 -11.56 -22.94 -4.13
CA GLY A 343 -11.76 -23.34 -2.73
C GLY A 343 -10.54 -23.94 -2.04
N ASP A 344 -9.39 -24.04 -2.68
CA ASP A 344 -8.12 -24.25 -1.98
C ASP A 344 -7.81 -23.03 -1.12
N VAL A 345 -7.34 -23.22 0.10
CA VAL A 345 -6.78 -22.14 0.92
C VAL A 345 -5.27 -22.29 0.96
N ILE A 346 -4.55 -21.34 0.40
CA ILE A 346 -3.09 -21.30 0.44
C ILE A 346 -2.64 -20.84 1.82
N LEU A 347 -1.89 -21.71 2.52
CA LEU A 347 -1.40 -21.48 3.88
C LEU A 347 0.08 -21.12 3.90
N GLU A 348 0.89 -21.72 3.01
CA GLU A 348 2.33 -21.52 2.96
C GLU A 348 2.85 -21.61 1.51
N VAL A 349 3.88 -20.82 1.21
CA VAL A 349 4.66 -20.89 -0.03
C VAL A 349 6.10 -21.16 0.34
N ASN A 350 6.60 -22.33 0.00
CA ASN A 350 7.99 -22.76 0.29
C ASN A 350 8.38 -22.58 1.76
N GLY A 351 7.47 -22.99 2.69
CA GLY A 351 7.65 -22.88 4.15
C GLY A 351 7.41 -21.48 4.73
N ARG A 352 7.09 -20.47 3.91
CA ARG A 352 6.73 -19.12 4.38
C ARG A 352 5.22 -19.05 4.58
N PRO A 353 4.73 -18.73 5.78
CA PRO A 353 3.30 -18.58 6.03
C PRO A 353 2.69 -17.45 5.20
N ILE A 354 1.48 -17.66 4.70
CA ILE A 354 0.69 -16.67 3.98
C ILE A 354 -0.40 -16.15 4.90
N SER A 355 -0.46 -14.84 5.09
CA SER A 355 -1.42 -14.17 5.97
C SER A 355 -2.57 -13.51 5.21
N ASN A 356 -2.31 -12.95 4.02
CA ASN A 356 -3.28 -12.19 3.23
C ASN A 356 -2.86 -12.11 1.75
N ASN A 357 -3.71 -11.49 0.92
CA ASN A 357 -3.47 -11.36 -0.52
C ASN A 357 -2.17 -10.63 -0.86
N ARG A 358 -1.82 -9.54 -0.13
CA ARG A 358 -0.59 -8.76 -0.38
C ARG A 358 0.65 -9.59 -0.08
N ASN A 359 0.65 -10.26 1.06
CA ASN A 359 1.74 -11.15 1.45
C ASN A 359 1.93 -12.28 0.42
N MET A 360 0.84 -12.89 -0.05
CA MET A 360 0.89 -13.90 -1.12
C MET A 360 1.54 -13.35 -2.39
N LEU A 361 1.13 -12.17 -2.86
CA LEU A 361 1.70 -11.54 -4.03
C LEU A 361 3.18 -11.20 -3.83
N ALA A 362 3.54 -10.61 -2.69
CA ALA A 362 4.93 -10.26 -2.36
C ALA A 362 5.86 -11.48 -2.33
N VAL A 363 5.36 -12.62 -1.82
CA VAL A 363 6.12 -13.87 -1.79
C VAL A 363 6.26 -14.46 -3.19
N VAL A 364 5.16 -14.57 -3.94
CA VAL A 364 5.15 -15.21 -5.26
C VAL A 364 5.96 -14.42 -6.28
N GLU A 365 5.78 -13.09 -6.35
CA GLU A 365 6.46 -12.25 -7.34
C GLU A 365 7.99 -12.32 -7.26
N ARG A 366 8.54 -12.63 -6.08
CA ARG A 366 9.99 -12.75 -5.84
C ARG A 366 10.55 -14.15 -6.06
N LEU A 367 9.73 -15.15 -6.39
CA LEU A 367 10.19 -16.49 -6.69
C LEU A 367 11.04 -16.49 -7.99
N THR A 368 11.98 -17.39 -8.07
CA THR A 368 12.80 -17.53 -9.28
C THR A 368 11.98 -18.23 -10.37
N ILE A 369 11.78 -17.56 -11.50
CA ILE A 369 11.06 -18.07 -12.66
C ILE A 369 11.69 -19.37 -13.15
N GLY A 370 10.85 -20.35 -13.52
CA GLY A 370 11.25 -21.66 -13.97
C GLY A 370 11.65 -22.66 -12.87
N LYS A 371 11.72 -22.24 -11.61
CA LYS A 371 11.95 -23.14 -10.46
C LYS A 371 10.66 -23.70 -9.91
N THR A 372 10.75 -24.91 -9.35
CA THR A 372 9.64 -25.58 -8.67
C THR A 372 9.66 -25.29 -7.18
N TYR A 373 8.50 -24.95 -6.64
CA TYR A 373 8.27 -24.65 -5.22
C TYR A 373 7.14 -25.52 -4.68
N THR A 374 7.14 -25.72 -3.37
CA THR A 374 6.05 -26.39 -2.68
C THR A 374 5.10 -25.34 -2.09
N ILE A 375 3.82 -25.46 -2.41
CA ILE A 375 2.76 -24.65 -1.83
C ILE A 375 1.86 -25.56 -1.00
N ARG A 376 1.70 -25.23 0.28
CA ARG A 376 0.79 -25.91 1.18
C ARG A 376 -0.58 -25.29 1.06
N VAL A 377 -1.56 -26.12 0.71
CA VAL A 377 -2.96 -25.74 0.62
C VAL A 377 -3.81 -26.57 1.55
N GLN A 378 -4.91 -26.01 2.04
CA GLN A 378 -5.98 -26.75 2.66
C GLN A 378 -7.12 -26.92 1.65
N ARG A 379 -7.50 -28.17 1.38
CA ARG A 379 -8.61 -28.56 0.50
C ARG A 379 -9.56 -29.46 1.25
N ASN A 380 -10.83 -29.07 1.36
CA ASN A 380 -11.86 -29.81 2.09
C ASN A 380 -11.41 -30.23 3.51
N GLY A 381 -10.82 -29.29 4.26
CA GLY A 381 -10.36 -29.52 5.64
C GLY A 381 -9.07 -30.33 5.78
N ARG A 382 -8.40 -30.70 4.68
CA ARG A 382 -7.15 -31.49 4.71
C ARG A 382 -6.01 -30.70 4.05
N GLU A 383 -4.88 -30.64 4.73
CA GLU A 383 -3.67 -30.03 4.17
C GLU A 383 -3.06 -30.93 3.09
N ARG A 384 -2.55 -30.30 2.04
CA ARG A 384 -1.85 -30.94 0.91
C ARG A 384 -0.71 -30.06 0.45
N ASP A 385 0.37 -30.67 0.00
CA ASP A 385 1.50 -29.99 -0.62
C ASP A 385 1.39 -30.13 -2.14
N LEU A 386 1.27 -29.01 -2.86
CA LEU A 386 1.28 -28.95 -4.31
C LEU A 386 2.65 -28.45 -4.80
N LYS A 387 3.21 -29.11 -5.81
CA LYS A 387 4.46 -28.69 -6.46
C LYS A 387 4.14 -27.86 -7.69
N ILE A 388 4.62 -26.61 -7.72
CA ILE A 388 4.36 -25.67 -8.79
C ILE A 388 5.66 -25.15 -9.39
N THR A 389 5.77 -25.15 -10.70
CA THR A 389 6.86 -24.48 -11.42
C THR A 389 6.36 -23.12 -11.87
N VAL A 390 6.89 -22.06 -11.27
CA VAL A 390 6.41 -20.70 -11.52
C VAL A 390 6.87 -20.19 -12.90
N ALA A 391 6.00 -19.44 -13.57
CA ALA A 391 6.28 -18.81 -14.86
C ALA A 391 6.50 -17.30 -14.71
N GLU A 392 6.95 -16.65 -15.76
CA GLU A 392 6.97 -15.20 -15.85
C GLU A 392 5.54 -14.66 -15.95
N ARG A 393 5.28 -13.53 -15.28
CA ARG A 393 3.99 -12.85 -15.34
C ARG A 393 3.77 -12.29 -16.76
N PRO A 394 2.68 -12.62 -17.44
CA PRO A 394 2.32 -12.02 -18.72
C PRO A 394 2.14 -10.50 -18.60
N THR A 395 2.57 -9.77 -19.62
CA THR A 395 2.41 -8.30 -19.69
C THR A 395 0.96 -7.89 -19.93
N ASP A 396 0.19 -8.75 -20.58
CA ASP A 396 -1.24 -8.53 -20.88
C ASP A 396 -2.08 -9.62 -20.20
N LEU A 397 -2.58 -9.29 -19.01
CA LEU A 397 -3.42 -10.20 -18.22
C LEU A 397 -4.86 -10.28 -18.77
N ALA A 398 -5.32 -9.27 -19.51
CA ALA A 398 -6.67 -9.26 -20.09
C ALA A 398 -6.87 -10.38 -21.13
N GLN A 399 -5.81 -10.79 -21.82
CA GLN A 399 -5.88 -11.90 -22.80
C GLN A 399 -5.98 -13.29 -22.14
N LEU A 400 -5.76 -13.40 -20.83
CA LEU A 400 -5.82 -14.68 -20.13
C LEU A 400 -7.24 -15.07 -19.69
N GLU A 401 -8.17 -14.12 -19.65
CA GLU A 401 -9.56 -14.34 -19.23
C GLU A 401 -10.45 -14.90 -20.34
N GLU A 402 -10.04 -14.83 -21.62
CA GLU A 402 -10.87 -15.23 -22.77
C GLU A 402 -11.00 -16.76 -23.01
N HIS A 403 -10.42 -17.62 -22.18
CA HIS A 403 -10.38 -19.07 -22.43
C HIS A 403 -11.07 -19.94 -21.35
N GLU A 404 -12.15 -19.48 -20.77
CA GLU A 404 -13.05 -20.39 -20.04
C GLU A 404 -13.93 -21.14 -21.06
N ASN A 405 -13.57 -22.41 -21.35
CA ASN A 405 -14.36 -23.26 -22.23
C ASN A 405 -15.67 -23.67 -21.59
N GLY A 406 -16.73 -23.52 -22.37
CA GLY A 406 -18.10 -23.76 -22.07
C GLY A 406 -18.41 -25.06 -21.33
N LEU A 407 -18.97 -24.88 -20.16
CA LEU A 407 -19.92 -25.83 -19.61
C LEU A 407 -21.19 -25.77 -20.47
N LYS A 408 -21.80 -26.92 -20.75
CA LYS A 408 -23.07 -26.98 -21.48
C LYS A 408 -24.09 -26.13 -20.72
N SER A 409 -24.62 -25.09 -21.37
CA SER A 409 -25.71 -24.30 -20.82
C SER A 409 -26.95 -25.19 -20.71
N PRO A 410 -27.66 -25.23 -19.56
CA PRO A 410 -28.95 -25.91 -19.46
C PRO A 410 -30.00 -25.18 -20.26
N GLU A 411 -31.08 -25.90 -20.65
CA GLU A 411 -32.25 -25.34 -21.31
C GLU A 411 -32.96 -24.29 -20.43
N ALA A 412 -33.65 -23.33 -21.06
CA ALA A 412 -34.10 -22.05 -20.50
C ALA A 412 -35.19 -22.09 -19.41
N ASP A 413 -35.56 -23.23 -18.83
CA ASP A 413 -36.66 -23.34 -17.86
C ASP A 413 -36.13 -23.86 -16.49
N GLY A 414 -36.05 -23.01 -15.50
CA GLY A 414 -35.67 -23.37 -14.17
C GLY A 414 -35.48 -22.17 -13.23
N ALA A 415 -36.58 -21.44 -12.96
CA ALA A 415 -36.60 -20.51 -11.83
C ALA A 415 -36.73 -21.28 -10.51
N ALA A 416 -36.01 -20.89 -9.48
CA ALA A 416 -36.04 -21.50 -8.18
C ALA A 416 -35.94 -20.50 -7.05
N GLU A 417 -36.83 -20.59 -6.08
CA GLU A 417 -36.80 -19.81 -4.85
C GLU A 417 -36.01 -20.59 -3.77
N ILE A 418 -35.17 -19.86 -3.05
CA ILE A 418 -34.35 -20.35 -1.94
C ILE A 418 -34.82 -19.65 -0.66
N ASP A 419 -35.97 -20.08 -0.14
CA ASP A 419 -36.66 -19.42 0.98
C ASP A 419 -35.80 -19.31 2.23
N SER A 420 -35.02 -20.32 2.58
CA SER A 420 -34.15 -20.33 3.77
C SER A 420 -33.03 -19.30 3.71
N ALA A 421 -32.76 -18.74 2.52
CA ALA A 421 -31.71 -17.73 2.30
C ALA A 421 -32.26 -16.39 1.77
N GLY A 422 -33.53 -16.34 1.32
CA GLY A 422 -34.21 -15.13 0.84
C GLY A 422 -33.67 -14.64 -0.50
N PHE A 423 -33.59 -15.50 -1.51
CA PHE A 423 -33.25 -15.13 -2.87
C PHE A 423 -33.82 -16.10 -3.91
N GLU A 424 -33.99 -15.61 -5.12
CA GLU A 424 -34.42 -16.38 -6.28
C GLU A 424 -33.30 -16.51 -7.29
N VAL A 425 -33.28 -17.60 -8.02
CA VAL A 425 -32.30 -17.90 -9.07
C VAL A 425 -32.98 -18.48 -10.31
N GLN A 426 -32.30 -18.36 -11.44
CA GLN A 426 -32.64 -19.06 -12.68
C GLN A 426 -31.39 -19.68 -13.31
N ASN A 427 -31.59 -20.67 -14.18
CA ASN A 427 -30.49 -21.24 -14.94
C ASN A 427 -29.80 -20.19 -15.80
N LEU A 428 -28.46 -20.19 -15.82
CA LEU A 428 -27.69 -19.28 -16.66
C LEU A 428 -27.71 -19.82 -18.11
N THR A 429 -28.50 -19.17 -18.98
CA THR A 429 -28.47 -19.43 -20.42
C THR A 429 -27.31 -18.72 -21.09
N GLN A 430 -26.91 -19.17 -22.30
CA GLN A 430 -25.83 -18.53 -23.04
C GLN A 430 -26.12 -17.04 -23.33
N ASP A 431 -27.36 -16.73 -23.77
CA ASP A 431 -27.77 -15.35 -24.05
C ASP A 431 -27.65 -14.44 -22.81
N LEU A 432 -28.01 -14.98 -21.63
CA LEU A 432 -27.91 -14.24 -20.38
C LEU A 432 -26.45 -14.10 -19.92
N ALA A 433 -25.63 -15.13 -20.12
CA ALA A 433 -24.20 -15.09 -19.84
C ALA A 433 -23.51 -14.02 -20.70
N ASP A 434 -23.87 -13.94 -21.98
CA ASP A 434 -23.33 -12.92 -22.90
C ASP A 434 -23.79 -11.50 -22.51
N GLN A 435 -25.05 -11.32 -22.08
CA GLN A 435 -25.57 -10.03 -21.59
C GLN A 435 -24.87 -9.58 -20.29
N LEU A 436 -24.53 -10.52 -19.42
CA LEU A 436 -23.82 -10.26 -18.17
C LEU A 436 -22.29 -10.12 -18.36
N GLY A 437 -21.78 -10.30 -19.58
CA GLY A 437 -20.34 -10.30 -19.85
C GLY A 437 -19.61 -11.48 -19.21
N LEU A 438 -20.31 -12.58 -18.98
CA LEU A 438 -19.82 -13.82 -18.37
C LEU A 438 -19.87 -14.98 -19.38
N ALA A 439 -19.56 -14.69 -20.63
CA ALA A 439 -19.49 -15.70 -21.69
C ALA A 439 -18.66 -16.89 -21.21
N ASN A 440 -19.19 -18.10 -21.38
CA ASN A 440 -18.62 -19.37 -20.91
C ASN A 440 -18.72 -19.68 -19.39
N ALA A 441 -19.43 -18.91 -18.58
CA ALA A 441 -19.74 -19.28 -17.21
C ALA A 441 -20.89 -20.31 -17.19
N GLY A 442 -20.74 -21.37 -16.40
CA GLY A 442 -21.87 -22.24 -15.98
C GLY A 442 -22.44 -21.73 -14.66
N GLY A 443 -23.61 -22.19 -14.28
CA GLY A 443 -24.17 -21.89 -12.97
C GLY A 443 -25.60 -21.37 -13.02
N VAL A 444 -26.01 -20.68 -11.95
CA VAL A 444 -27.32 -20.06 -11.81
C VAL A 444 -27.18 -18.57 -11.54
N VAL A 445 -28.00 -17.76 -12.16
CA VAL A 445 -28.01 -16.31 -11.94
C VAL A 445 -29.02 -15.95 -10.85
N VAL A 446 -28.61 -15.09 -9.94
CA VAL A 446 -29.49 -14.49 -8.93
C VAL A 446 -30.40 -13.48 -9.60
N THR A 447 -31.70 -13.67 -9.51
CA THR A 447 -32.71 -12.79 -10.11
C THR A 447 -33.28 -11.80 -9.13
N THR A 448 -33.57 -12.25 -7.90
CA THR A 448 -34.16 -11.45 -6.84
C THR A 448 -33.45 -11.73 -5.51
N VAL A 449 -33.31 -10.72 -4.67
CA VAL A 449 -32.77 -10.85 -3.31
C VAL A 449 -33.67 -10.05 -2.36
N ASP A 450 -34.15 -10.70 -1.31
CA ASP A 450 -34.92 -10.06 -0.25
C ASP A 450 -34.09 -9.04 0.49
N ARG A 451 -34.51 -7.77 0.49
CA ARG A 451 -33.73 -6.64 1.04
C ARG A 451 -33.25 -6.83 2.48
N ASN A 452 -34.01 -7.54 3.29
CA ASN A 452 -33.69 -7.82 4.71
C ASN A 452 -33.33 -9.28 4.94
N GLY A 453 -33.25 -10.09 3.88
CA GLY A 453 -32.94 -11.52 3.93
C GLY A 453 -31.47 -11.80 4.23
N PRO A 454 -31.17 -13.06 4.55
CA PRO A 454 -29.80 -13.52 4.82
C PRO A 454 -28.85 -13.28 3.63
N ALA A 455 -29.32 -13.49 2.39
CA ALA A 455 -28.55 -13.29 1.17
C ALA A 455 -28.14 -11.82 0.97
N ALA A 456 -29.07 -10.87 1.23
CA ALA A 456 -28.74 -9.44 1.16
C ALA A 456 -27.70 -9.03 2.20
N ARG A 457 -27.81 -9.53 3.44
CA ARG A 457 -26.80 -9.29 4.50
C ARG A 457 -25.44 -9.84 4.14
N ALA A 458 -25.39 -10.97 3.44
CA ALA A 458 -24.16 -11.57 2.92
C ALA A 458 -23.59 -10.83 1.69
N GLY A 459 -24.31 -9.83 1.15
CA GLY A 459 -23.89 -9.06 -0.02
C GLY A 459 -24.18 -9.72 -1.36
N LEU A 460 -25.12 -10.69 -1.40
CA LEU A 460 -25.63 -11.22 -2.65
C LEU A 460 -26.50 -10.14 -3.35
N GLN A 461 -26.41 -10.07 -4.65
CA GLN A 461 -27.13 -9.07 -5.45
C GLN A 461 -27.68 -9.71 -6.75
N PRO A 462 -28.78 -9.19 -7.29
CA PRO A 462 -29.26 -9.59 -8.60
C PRO A 462 -28.17 -9.42 -9.68
N GLY A 463 -28.09 -10.35 -10.62
CA GLY A 463 -27.07 -10.39 -11.67
C GLY A 463 -25.78 -11.13 -11.29
N MET A 464 -25.60 -11.52 -10.04
CA MET A 464 -24.50 -12.40 -9.64
C MET A 464 -24.78 -13.82 -10.10
N VAL A 465 -23.73 -14.53 -10.54
CA VAL A 465 -23.81 -15.93 -10.96
C VAL A 465 -23.18 -16.83 -9.91
N ILE A 466 -23.94 -17.76 -9.37
CA ILE A 466 -23.46 -18.77 -8.43
C ILE A 466 -22.93 -19.96 -9.23
N THR A 467 -21.63 -20.24 -9.11
CA THR A 467 -20.93 -21.32 -9.81
C THR A 467 -20.62 -22.52 -8.91
N ARG A 468 -20.66 -22.29 -7.57
CA ARG A 468 -20.35 -23.32 -6.58
C ARG A 468 -21.12 -23.09 -5.28
N ALA A 469 -21.57 -24.15 -4.66
CA ALA A 469 -22.23 -24.15 -3.37
C ALA A 469 -21.59 -25.22 -2.44
N GLY A 470 -20.97 -24.77 -1.36
CA GLY A 470 -20.13 -25.61 -0.51
C GLY A 470 -18.94 -26.19 -1.29
N SER A 471 -18.85 -27.52 -1.33
CA SER A 471 -17.78 -28.23 -2.04
C SER A 471 -18.16 -28.66 -3.47
N GLN A 472 -19.36 -28.34 -3.97
CA GLN A 472 -19.89 -28.82 -5.24
C GLN A 472 -20.07 -27.67 -6.24
N ASN A 473 -19.75 -27.95 -7.50
CA ASN A 473 -20.10 -27.03 -8.60
C ASN A 473 -21.63 -27.02 -8.76
N VAL A 474 -22.15 -25.89 -9.19
CA VAL A 474 -23.56 -25.66 -9.46
C VAL A 474 -23.69 -25.38 -10.94
N ASN A 475 -24.44 -26.20 -11.68
CA ASN A 475 -24.72 -26.03 -13.11
C ASN A 475 -26.17 -25.63 -13.35
N ASP A 476 -27.06 -25.97 -12.44
CA ASP A 476 -28.49 -25.67 -12.52
C ASP A 476 -29.11 -25.38 -11.15
N THR A 477 -30.37 -24.93 -11.17
CA THR A 477 -31.11 -24.56 -9.96
C THR A 477 -31.40 -25.74 -9.06
N SER A 478 -31.49 -26.96 -9.58
CA SER A 478 -31.74 -28.20 -8.80
C SER A 478 -30.52 -28.55 -7.96
N GLU A 479 -29.31 -28.47 -8.54
CA GLU A 479 -28.06 -28.71 -7.85
C GLU A 479 -27.84 -27.69 -6.71
N LEU A 480 -28.22 -26.41 -6.95
CA LEU A 480 -28.16 -25.38 -5.90
C LEU A 480 -29.14 -25.70 -4.75
N LYS A 481 -30.40 -26.04 -5.07
CA LYS A 481 -31.41 -26.42 -4.04
C LYS A 481 -30.92 -27.59 -3.18
N GLU A 482 -30.39 -28.62 -3.80
CA GLU A 482 -29.84 -29.76 -3.05
C GLU A 482 -28.66 -29.37 -2.17
N ALA A 483 -27.79 -28.48 -2.64
CA ALA A 483 -26.66 -27.99 -1.85
C ALA A 483 -27.13 -27.17 -0.64
N VAL A 484 -28.13 -26.30 -0.81
CA VAL A 484 -28.75 -25.52 0.27
C VAL A 484 -29.42 -26.42 1.28
N GLN A 485 -30.25 -27.40 0.86
CA GLN A 485 -30.89 -28.35 1.76
C GLN A 485 -29.89 -29.14 2.62
N ARG A 486 -28.78 -29.56 2.04
CA ARG A 486 -27.69 -30.19 2.80
C ARG A 486 -27.06 -29.27 3.83
N ALA A 487 -26.95 -27.97 3.49
CA ALA A 487 -26.36 -26.96 4.33
C ALA A 487 -27.28 -26.43 5.45
N GLU A 488 -28.61 -26.66 5.38
CA GLU A 488 -29.57 -26.24 6.42
C GLU A 488 -29.22 -26.77 7.81
N ARG A 489 -28.63 -27.98 7.89
CA ARG A 489 -28.18 -28.56 9.16
C ARG A 489 -27.06 -27.74 9.81
N SER A 490 -26.21 -27.13 9.00
CA SER A 490 -25.12 -26.28 9.47
C SER A 490 -25.56 -24.82 9.71
N GLY A 491 -26.75 -24.41 9.20
CA GLY A 491 -27.31 -23.08 9.31
C GLY A 491 -26.58 -22.06 8.44
N ARG A 492 -25.69 -22.46 7.52
CA ARG A 492 -24.94 -21.56 6.63
C ARG A 492 -24.45 -22.30 5.40
N ILE A 493 -24.29 -21.56 4.30
CA ILE A 493 -23.75 -22.08 3.05
C ILE A 493 -22.70 -21.13 2.47
N LEU A 494 -21.59 -21.69 2.00
CA LEU A 494 -20.56 -20.97 1.28
C LEU A 494 -20.87 -21.05 -0.22
N LEU A 495 -21.00 -19.89 -0.87
CA LEU A 495 -21.24 -19.75 -2.30
C LEU A 495 -20.02 -19.14 -2.97
N LEU A 496 -19.61 -19.64 -4.13
CA LEU A 496 -18.68 -18.93 -5.03
C LEU A 496 -19.53 -18.21 -6.07
N VAL A 497 -19.43 -16.88 -6.09
CA VAL A 497 -20.21 -16.04 -7.00
C VAL A 497 -19.28 -15.33 -7.98
N LYS A 498 -19.72 -15.24 -9.24
CA LYS A 498 -19.07 -14.42 -10.29
C LYS A 498 -19.87 -13.14 -10.52
N ILE A 499 -19.14 -12.05 -10.69
CA ILE A 499 -19.69 -10.73 -10.97
C ILE A 499 -18.91 -10.17 -12.16
N SER A 500 -19.58 -9.54 -13.12
CA SER A 500 -18.93 -8.77 -14.17
C SER A 500 -19.30 -7.30 -14.04
N ASP A 501 -18.33 -6.42 -14.22
CA ASP A 501 -18.52 -4.98 -14.33
C ASP A 501 -18.54 -4.51 -15.81
N GLY A 502 -18.60 -5.46 -16.74
CA GLY A 502 -18.55 -5.23 -18.20
C GLY A 502 -17.12 -5.08 -18.75
N ARG A 503 -16.09 -5.11 -17.89
CA ARG A 503 -14.67 -5.06 -18.27
C ARG A 503 -13.88 -6.29 -17.81
N ALA A 504 -14.22 -6.83 -16.65
CA ALA A 504 -13.59 -8.01 -16.07
C ALA A 504 -14.61 -8.79 -15.23
N SER A 505 -14.42 -10.11 -15.13
CA SER A 505 -15.19 -10.95 -14.21
C SER A 505 -14.40 -11.16 -12.92
N ILE A 506 -15.09 -10.99 -11.78
CA ILE A 506 -14.51 -11.18 -10.46
C ILE A 506 -15.24 -12.30 -9.75
N SER A 507 -14.52 -13.30 -9.26
CA SER A 507 -15.07 -14.38 -8.44
C SER A 507 -14.79 -14.13 -6.97
N ARG A 508 -15.80 -14.34 -6.11
CA ARG A 508 -15.65 -14.25 -4.66
C ARG A 508 -16.48 -15.28 -3.91
N PHE A 509 -15.99 -15.69 -2.76
CA PHE A 509 -16.76 -16.48 -1.80
C PHE A 509 -17.66 -15.56 -0.97
N VAL A 510 -18.89 -16.03 -0.75
CA VAL A 510 -19.90 -15.37 0.07
C VAL A 510 -20.53 -16.42 0.99
N THR A 511 -20.54 -16.16 2.29
CA THR A 511 -21.23 -17.03 3.24
C THR A 511 -22.63 -16.51 3.50
N VAL A 512 -23.63 -17.29 3.20
CA VAL A 512 -25.05 -16.98 3.47
C VAL A 512 -25.53 -17.79 4.67
N SER A 513 -26.04 -17.11 5.70
CA SER A 513 -26.75 -17.76 6.80
C SER A 513 -28.08 -18.32 6.28
N LEU A 514 -28.49 -19.47 6.76
CA LEU A 514 -29.78 -20.08 6.42
C LEU A 514 -30.71 -19.97 7.62
N ASP A 515 -31.88 -19.36 7.42
CA ASP A 515 -32.88 -19.30 8.47
C ASP A 515 -33.40 -20.74 8.72
N ARG A 516 -33.45 -21.13 9.97
CA ARG A 516 -34.04 -22.42 10.35
C ARG A 516 -35.56 -22.28 10.31
N ASN A 517 -36.21 -22.96 9.38
CA ASN A 517 -37.68 -23.15 9.42
C ASN A 517 -38.11 -23.97 10.63
#